data_ebaf51bfae97159644e403aef0aea218
#
_entry.id   ebaf51bfae97159644e403aef0aea218
#
_cell.length_a   1.000
_cell.length_b   1.000
_cell.length_c   1.000
_cell.angle_alpha   90.00
_cell.angle_beta   90.00
_cell.angle_gamma   90.00
#
_symmetry.space_group_name_H-M   'P 1'
#
loop_
_entity.id
_entity.type
_entity.pdbx_description
1 polymer ?
#
loop_
_entity_poly.entity_id
_entity_poly.type
_entity_poly.pdbx_seq_one_letter_code
_entity_poly.pdbx_strand_id
1 'polypeptide(L)'
;ILDPREKTFGHLMKQAGYRTCIAGKWQLQSYDPPDFPNANRRRGKGMHVDQAGFDEYCLYHAWHTEEKGSRYADPTYYRNGSLITEEKGKYGPDRSVDFLLDFMKRNRKDPMFLYYPMALPHWPMVPTPDSTEWKNPENRQAEKLELFADMVTYMDKLVGRLVDGLDELGLRENTLVLFYSDNGTHLKISSMLKGKAVQ
;
A
#
# COMPACT_ATOMS: atom_id res chain seq x y z
N ILE A 1 12.52 11.46 0.75
CA ILE A 1 11.47 12.44 1.09
C ILE A 1 11.12 13.27 -0.13
N LEU A 2 9.84 13.66 -0.27
CA LEU A 2 9.34 14.51 -1.33
C LEU A 2 9.29 15.96 -0.87
N ASP A 3 9.79 16.90 -1.67
CA ASP A 3 9.70 18.33 -1.33
C ASP A 3 8.22 18.77 -1.30
N PRO A 4 7.76 19.45 -0.22
CA PRO A 4 6.38 19.91 -0.13
C PRO A 4 5.94 20.91 -1.22
N ARG A 5 6.90 21.48 -1.98
CA ARG A 5 6.63 22.40 -3.10
C ARG A 5 6.33 21.69 -4.41
N GLU A 6 6.59 20.38 -4.49
CA GLU A 6 6.38 19.63 -5.72
C GLU A 6 4.89 19.39 -6.00
N LYS A 7 4.56 19.34 -7.28
CA LYS A 7 3.23 18.95 -7.73
C LYS A 7 3.20 17.44 -8.01
N THR A 8 2.32 16.75 -7.32
CA THR A 8 2.07 15.32 -7.55
C THR A 8 0.99 15.12 -8.61
N PHE A 9 0.86 13.90 -9.11
CA PHE A 9 -0.29 13.53 -9.95
C PHE A 9 -1.64 13.63 -9.19
N GLY A 10 -1.65 13.52 -7.85
CA GLY A 10 -2.84 13.80 -7.05
C GLY A 10 -3.34 15.23 -7.23
N HIS A 11 -2.44 16.22 -7.23
CA HIS A 11 -2.79 17.61 -7.52
C HIS A 11 -3.35 17.80 -8.93
N LEU A 12 -2.70 17.17 -9.93
CA LEU A 12 -3.12 17.30 -11.33
C LEU A 12 -4.50 16.69 -11.55
N MET A 13 -4.74 15.50 -10.99
CA MET A 13 -6.03 14.82 -11.12
C MET A 13 -7.14 15.58 -10.39
N LYS A 14 -6.86 16.09 -9.19
CA LYS A 14 -7.80 16.94 -8.46
C LYS A 14 -8.14 18.23 -9.22
N GLN A 15 -7.14 18.88 -9.80
CA GLN A 15 -7.34 20.05 -10.65
C GLN A 15 -8.16 19.75 -11.90
N ALA A 16 -8.05 18.53 -12.44
CA ALA A 16 -8.84 18.05 -13.57
C ALA A 16 -10.28 17.62 -13.17
N GLY A 17 -10.67 17.80 -11.91
CA GLY A 17 -12.02 17.51 -11.42
C GLY A 17 -12.25 16.08 -10.94
N TYR A 18 -11.19 15.28 -10.76
CA TYR A 18 -11.31 13.92 -10.23
C TYR A 18 -11.44 13.93 -8.70
N ARG A 19 -12.26 13.04 -8.17
CA ARG A 19 -12.17 12.62 -6.77
C ARG A 19 -10.92 11.76 -6.61
N THR A 20 -10.06 12.08 -5.65
CA THR A 20 -8.73 11.48 -5.55
C THR A 20 -8.57 10.67 -4.27
N CYS A 21 -7.98 9.48 -4.39
CA CYS A 21 -7.78 8.56 -3.29
C CYS A 21 -6.41 7.88 -3.37
N ILE A 22 -5.77 7.66 -2.23
CA ILE A 22 -4.54 6.88 -2.12
C ILE A 22 -4.65 5.87 -0.97
N ALA A 23 -4.28 4.62 -1.20
CA ALA A 23 -4.16 3.60 -0.15
C ALA A 23 -2.85 2.82 -0.30
N GLY A 24 -2.24 2.41 0.81
CA GLY A 24 -0.98 1.65 0.79
C GLY A 24 0.18 2.40 1.42
N LYS A 25 1.31 2.53 0.70
CA LYS A 25 2.55 3.14 1.21
C LYS A 25 2.60 4.63 0.91
N TRP A 26 2.98 5.45 1.91
CA TRP A 26 3.37 6.84 1.68
C TRP A 26 4.89 7.01 1.75
N GLN A 27 5.46 7.02 2.96
CA GLN A 27 6.90 7.10 3.23
C GLN A 27 7.64 8.27 2.51
N LEU A 28 6.95 9.36 2.23
CA LEU A 28 7.50 10.52 1.52
C LEU A 28 7.76 11.72 2.44
N GLN A 29 7.20 11.71 3.65
CA GLN A 29 7.41 12.75 4.64
C GLN A 29 8.70 12.55 5.44
N SER A 30 9.00 11.33 5.84
CA SER A 30 10.23 10.91 6.49
C SER A 30 10.64 9.54 6.00
N TYR A 31 11.94 9.30 5.86
CA TYR A 31 12.45 8.01 5.42
C TYR A 31 13.59 7.48 6.31
N ASP A 32 14.33 8.37 6.95
CA ASP A 32 15.55 8.00 7.65
C ASP A 32 15.24 7.25 8.96
N PRO A 33 15.96 6.13 9.25
CA PRO A 33 15.95 5.52 10.58
C PRO A 33 16.41 6.50 11.66
N PRO A 34 16.00 6.31 12.93
CA PRO A 34 16.34 7.24 14.02
C PRO A 34 17.84 7.46 14.22
N ASP A 35 18.65 6.44 13.99
CA ASP A 35 20.10 6.41 14.11
C ASP A 35 20.86 6.85 12.85
N PHE A 36 20.15 7.14 11.78
CA PHE A 36 20.77 7.59 10.53
C PHE A 36 21.35 9.00 10.66
N PRO A 37 22.55 9.29 10.11
CA PRO A 37 23.19 10.60 10.25
C PRO A 37 22.27 11.75 9.82
N ASN A 38 22.05 12.71 10.71
CA ASN A 38 21.19 13.88 10.49
C ASN A 38 19.68 13.58 10.28
N ALA A 39 19.18 12.39 10.66
CA ALA A 39 17.77 12.03 10.56
C ALA A 39 16.86 13.07 11.24
N ASN A 40 17.26 13.58 12.41
CA ASN A 40 16.52 14.61 13.15
C ASN A 40 16.33 15.93 12.38
N ARG A 41 17.21 16.25 11.42
CA ARG A 41 17.11 17.45 10.57
C ARG A 41 16.13 17.28 9.41
N ARG A 42 15.86 16.04 9.00
CA ARG A 42 15.03 15.69 7.84
C ARG A 42 13.67 15.12 8.23
N ARG A 43 13.55 14.62 9.46
CA ARG A 43 12.33 14.04 9.99
C ARG A 43 11.16 15.01 9.85
N GLY A 44 10.07 14.57 9.20
CA GLY A 44 8.87 15.37 9.00
C GLY A 44 9.03 16.55 8.04
N LYS A 45 10.12 16.64 7.26
CA LYS A 45 10.37 17.76 6.32
C LYS A 45 9.84 17.49 4.92
N GLY A 46 9.49 16.26 4.60
CA GLY A 46 8.89 15.90 3.31
C GLY A 46 7.39 16.23 3.26
N MET A 47 6.83 16.07 2.07
CA MET A 47 5.41 16.34 1.82
C MET A 47 4.51 15.44 2.68
N HIS A 48 3.63 16.06 3.45
CA HIS A 48 2.55 15.35 4.14
C HIS A 48 1.47 14.95 3.14
N VAL A 49 0.81 13.82 3.38
CA VAL A 49 -0.22 13.32 2.45
C VAL A 49 -1.36 14.30 2.22
N ASP A 50 -1.75 15.07 3.24
CA ASP A 50 -2.79 16.11 3.13
C ASP A 50 -2.41 17.24 2.15
N GLN A 51 -1.12 17.39 1.86
CA GLN A 51 -0.58 18.36 0.89
C GLN A 51 -0.43 17.76 -0.51
N ALA A 52 -0.65 16.45 -0.69
CA ALA A 52 -0.33 15.74 -1.92
C ALA A 52 -1.47 15.68 -2.95
N GLY A 53 -2.58 16.39 -2.69
CA GLY A 53 -3.71 16.48 -3.63
C GLY A 53 -4.67 15.29 -3.59
N PHE A 54 -4.60 14.44 -2.58
CA PHE A 54 -5.57 13.37 -2.36
C PHE A 54 -6.69 13.83 -1.42
N ASP A 55 -7.94 13.53 -1.78
CA ASP A 55 -9.11 13.84 -0.94
C ASP A 55 -9.23 12.89 0.25
N GLU A 56 -8.90 11.62 0.02
CA GLU A 56 -8.96 10.57 1.03
C GLU A 56 -7.74 9.66 0.98
N TYR A 57 -7.37 9.08 2.13
CA TYR A 57 -6.24 8.18 2.20
C TYR A 57 -6.35 7.10 3.28
N CYS A 58 -5.72 5.95 3.02
CA CYS A 58 -5.52 4.85 3.96
C CYS A 58 -4.09 4.35 3.82
N LEU A 59 -3.17 4.79 4.68
CA LEU A 59 -1.74 4.69 4.44
C LEU A 59 -0.96 4.15 5.63
N TYR A 60 -0.08 3.20 5.41
CA TYR A 60 0.99 2.90 6.34
C TYR A 60 2.20 3.81 6.06
N HIS A 61 3.02 4.08 7.08
CA HIS A 61 4.14 5.04 7.03
C HIS A 61 3.74 6.43 6.52
N ALA A 62 2.55 6.89 6.91
CA ALA A 62 2.03 8.14 6.41
C ALA A 62 2.82 9.35 6.92
N TRP A 63 3.31 9.31 8.16
CA TRP A 63 3.94 10.44 8.82
C TRP A 63 5.43 10.22 9.06
N HIS A 64 5.79 9.28 9.94
CA HIS A 64 7.19 8.98 10.27
C HIS A 64 7.49 7.49 10.06
N THR A 65 8.67 7.19 9.55
CA THR A 65 9.10 5.82 9.32
C THR A 65 9.29 5.05 10.62
N GLU A 66 9.69 5.73 11.68
CA GLU A 66 9.95 5.18 13.01
C GLU A 66 8.68 4.75 13.76
N GLU A 67 7.56 5.37 13.47
CA GLU A 67 6.26 5.14 14.13
C GLU A 67 5.38 4.17 13.33
N LYS A 68 6.01 3.26 12.61
CA LYS A 68 5.31 2.57 11.55
C LYS A 68 4.47 1.37 11.96
N GLY A 69 4.72 0.70 13.04
CA GLY A 69 4.03 -0.54 13.37
C GLY A 69 4.06 -1.58 12.22
N SER A 70 3.21 -2.59 12.29
CA SER A 70 3.07 -3.56 11.20
C SER A 70 2.24 -2.99 10.04
N ARG A 71 2.67 -3.32 8.80
CA ARG A 71 1.89 -3.06 7.59
C ARG A 71 1.11 -4.28 7.11
N TYR A 72 1.35 -5.44 7.72
CA TYR A 72 0.76 -6.72 7.35
C TYR A 72 -0.23 -7.18 8.43
N ALA A 73 0.12 -8.16 9.25
CA ALA A 73 -0.73 -8.63 10.34
C ALA A 73 -0.86 -7.58 11.44
N ASP A 74 -2.05 -7.45 12.01
CA ASP A 74 -2.41 -6.49 13.06
C ASP A 74 -1.92 -5.06 12.71
N PRO A 75 -2.37 -4.49 11.56
CA PRO A 75 -1.74 -3.34 10.97
C PRO A 75 -1.91 -2.06 11.77
N THR A 76 -0.89 -1.18 11.64
CA THR A 76 -0.95 0.22 12.06
C THR A 76 -0.95 1.09 10.81
N TYR A 77 -1.94 1.97 10.69
CA TYR A 77 -2.10 2.82 9.52
C TYR A 77 -2.89 4.10 9.84
N TYR A 78 -2.79 5.08 8.97
CA TYR A 78 -3.60 6.30 9.02
C TYR A 78 -4.73 6.22 8.01
N ARG A 79 -5.93 6.60 8.46
CA ARG A 79 -7.11 6.73 7.60
C ARG A 79 -7.70 8.12 7.80
N ASN A 80 -7.60 8.98 6.80
CA ASN A 80 -8.17 10.34 6.78
C ASN A 80 -7.88 11.12 8.08
N GLY A 81 -6.61 11.20 8.49
CA GLY A 81 -6.16 11.90 9.70
C GLY A 81 -6.23 11.09 11.01
N SER A 82 -6.89 9.94 11.02
CA SER A 82 -6.99 9.10 12.21
C SER A 82 -5.94 7.98 12.20
N LEU A 83 -5.16 7.86 13.27
CA LEU A 83 -4.24 6.75 13.49
C LEU A 83 -5.01 5.53 14.03
N ILE A 84 -4.87 4.40 13.37
CA ILE A 84 -5.38 3.10 13.80
C ILE A 84 -4.17 2.24 14.13
N THR A 85 -4.07 1.80 15.38
CA THR A 85 -2.92 1.03 15.88
C THR A 85 -3.30 -0.41 16.13
N GLU A 86 -2.44 -1.32 15.65
CA GLU A 86 -2.53 -2.75 15.93
C GLU A 86 -3.96 -3.33 15.80
N GLU A 87 -4.60 -3.12 14.66
CA GLU A 87 -5.95 -3.64 14.42
C GLU A 87 -5.95 -5.18 14.40
N LYS A 88 -6.20 -5.77 15.56
CA LYS A 88 -6.02 -7.20 15.83
C LYS A 88 -6.81 -8.10 14.90
N GLY A 89 -6.14 -9.12 14.40
CA GLY A 89 -6.72 -10.14 13.51
C GLY A 89 -6.96 -9.65 12.08
N LYS A 90 -6.51 -8.44 11.72
CA LYS A 90 -6.68 -7.86 10.40
C LYS A 90 -5.37 -7.93 9.59
N TYR A 91 -5.50 -7.73 8.29
CA TYR A 91 -4.40 -7.70 7.35
C TYR A 91 -4.37 -6.35 6.62
N GLY A 92 -3.24 -5.64 6.66
CA GLY A 92 -3.13 -4.28 6.15
C GLY A 92 -3.48 -4.12 4.66
N PRO A 93 -2.98 -5.01 3.77
CA PRO A 93 -3.37 -4.96 2.35
C PRO A 93 -4.88 -5.11 2.12
N ASP A 94 -5.59 -5.93 2.92
CA ASP A 94 -7.06 -6.01 2.86
C ASP A 94 -7.70 -4.68 3.24
N ARG A 95 -7.20 -4.02 4.29
CA ARG A 95 -7.72 -2.71 4.70
C ARG A 95 -7.58 -1.65 3.63
N SER A 96 -6.47 -1.70 2.90
CA SER A 96 -6.26 -0.81 1.75
C SER A 96 -7.29 -1.08 0.65
N VAL A 97 -7.51 -2.34 0.28
CA VAL A 97 -8.49 -2.71 -0.76
C VAL A 97 -9.92 -2.41 -0.32
N ASP A 98 -10.30 -2.74 0.91
CA ASP A 98 -11.63 -2.40 1.46
C ASP A 98 -11.89 -0.89 1.40
N PHE A 99 -10.87 -0.08 1.72
CA PHE A 99 -10.97 1.37 1.65
C PHE A 99 -11.15 1.89 0.21
N LEU A 100 -10.40 1.32 -0.76
CA LEU A 100 -10.53 1.68 -2.18
C LEU A 100 -11.91 1.30 -2.75
N LEU A 101 -12.42 0.11 -2.41
CA LEU A 101 -13.74 -0.36 -2.82
C LEU A 101 -14.84 0.53 -2.25
N ASP A 102 -14.75 0.91 -0.97
CA ASP A 102 -15.68 1.85 -0.34
C ASP A 102 -15.63 3.22 -1.02
N PHE A 103 -14.44 3.73 -1.32
CA PHE A 103 -14.27 4.99 -2.04
C PHE A 103 -14.93 4.94 -3.44
N MET A 104 -14.68 3.89 -4.22
CA MET A 104 -15.32 3.69 -5.54
C MET A 104 -16.84 3.66 -5.42
N LYS A 105 -17.37 2.92 -4.46
CA LYS A 105 -18.82 2.81 -4.23
C LYS A 105 -19.46 4.16 -3.92
N ARG A 106 -18.84 4.96 -3.04
CA ARG A 106 -19.39 6.28 -2.63
C ARG A 106 -19.31 7.32 -3.75
N ASN A 107 -18.30 7.25 -4.59
CA ASN A 107 -18.02 8.25 -5.63
C ASN A 107 -18.34 7.77 -7.06
N ARG A 108 -19.09 6.66 -7.22
CA ARG A 108 -19.31 6.00 -8.53
C ARG A 108 -19.90 6.86 -9.65
N LYS A 109 -20.41 8.05 -9.31
CA LYS A 109 -20.99 9.00 -10.27
C LYS A 109 -20.01 10.10 -10.70
N ASP A 110 -18.86 10.16 -10.04
CA ASP A 110 -17.84 11.18 -10.29
C ASP A 110 -16.65 10.57 -11.02
N PRO A 111 -15.87 11.35 -11.77
CA PRO A 111 -14.54 10.92 -12.20
C PRO A 111 -13.66 10.62 -10.98
N MET A 112 -12.98 9.47 -10.99
CA MET A 112 -12.15 9.03 -9.86
C MET A 112 -10.73 8.73 -10.28
N PHE A 113 -9.78 9.09 -9.41
CA PHE A 113 -8.39 8.68 -9.51
C PHE A 113 -7.97 7.98 -8.22
N LEU A 114 -7.63 6.71 -8.34
CA LEU A 114 -7.16 5.87 -7.23
C LEU A 114 -5.70 5.50 -7.47
N TYR A 115 -4.87 5.72 -6.46
CA TYR A 115 -3.48 5.29 -6.48
C TYR A 115 -3.22 4.30 -5.35
N TYR A 116 -2.76 3.10 -5.71
CA TYR A 116 -2.51 2.02 -4.76
C TYR A 116 -1.05 1.58 -4.75
N PRO A 117 -0.15 2.30 -4.07
CA PRO A 117 1.22 1.83 -3.81
C PRO A 117 1.19 0.66 -2.83
N MET A 118 1.09 -0.55 -3.37
CA MET A 118 0.85 -1.77 -2.61
C MET A 118 1.99 -2.09 -1.63
N ALA A 119 1.66 -2.68 -0.48
CA ALA A 119 2.65 -3.25 0.43
C ALA A 119 3.26 -4.54 -0.11
N LEU A 120 2.44 -5.36 -0.75
CA LEU A 120 2.82 -6.66 -1.31
C LEU A 120 3.60 -6.51 -2.63
N PRO A 121 4.59 -7.35 -2.87
CA PRO A 121 5.20 -8.36 -1.99
C PRO A 121 6.51 -7.88 -1.33
N HIS A 122 6.53 -6.68 -0.76
CA HIS A 122 7.73 -6.08 -0.14
C HIS A 122 8.15 -6.83 1.13
N TRP A 123 9.47 -6.87 1.41
CA TRP A 123 10.04 -7.40 2.66
C TRP A 123 9.43 -6.75 3.92
N PRO A 124 9.22 -7.47 5.07
CA PRO A 124 9.53 -8.88 5.31
C PRO A 124 8.53 -9.84 4.65
N MET A 125 9.02 -11.06 4.31
CA MET A 125 8.16 -12.12 3.79
C MET A 125 7.43 -12.78 4.96
N VAL A 126 6.16 -12.45 5.12
CA VAL A 126 5.32 -12.87 6.24
C VAL A 126 4.03 -13.55 5.76
N PRO A 127 3.35 -14.33 6.61
CA PRO A 127 2.10 -14.97 6.25
C PRO A 127 1.03 -14.00 5.75
N THR A 128 0.28 -14.43 4.76
CA THR A 128 -0.96 -13.81 4.32
C THR A 128 -2.16 -14.52 4.96
N PRO A 129 -3.37 -13.95 4.92
CA PRO A 129 -4.57 -14.63 5.42
C PRO A 129 -4.84 -16.02 4.80
N ASP A 130 -4.30 -16.29 3.62
CA ASP A 130 -4.42 -17.59 2.94
C ASP A 130 -3.28 -18.57 3.30
N SER A 131 -2.21 -18.10 3.95
CA SER A 131 -1.10 -18.96 4.40
C SER A 131 -1.50 -19.84 5.57
N THR A 132 -0.94 -21.05 5.65
CA THR A 132 -1.20 -21.99 6.74
C THR A 132 -0.82 -21.41 8.11
N GLU A 133 0.28 -20.65 8.17
CA GLU A 133 0.80 -20.00 9.38
C GLU A 133 -0.16 -18.94 9.95
N TRP A 134 -1.01 -18.34 9.13
CA TRP A 134 -1.95 -17.29 9.55
C TRP A 134 -2.95 -17.78 10.62
N LYS A 135 -3.27 -19.05 10.63
CA LYS A 135 -4.22 -19.66 11.57
C LYS A 135 -3.77 -19.52 13.03
N ASN A 136 -2.46 -19.51 13.28
CA ASN A 136 -1.89 -19.25 14.59
C ASN A 136 -1.51 -17.76 14.72
N PRO A 137 -2.15 -16.97 15.60
CA PRO A 137 -1.84 -15.56 15.77
C PRO A 137 -0.35 -15.25 16.04
N GLU A 138 0.34 -16.13 16.77
CA GLU A 138 1.76 -15.97 17.11
C GLU A 138 2.68 -16.05 15.87
N ASN A 139 2.22 -16.73 14.82
CA ASN A 139 3.00 -16.92 13.59
C ASN A 139 2.75 -15.86 12.51
N ARG A 140 1.74 -14.98 12.67
CA ARG A 140 1.33 -14.04 11.63
C ARG A 140 2.39 -13.03 11.20
N GLN A 141 3.43 -12.85 12.02
CA GLN A 141 4.56 -11.98 11.72
C GLN A 141 5.88 -12.77 11.57
N ALA A 142 5.81 -14.11 11.52
CA ALA A 142 7.00 -14.95 11.34
C ALA A 142 7.54 -14.80 9.92
N GLU A 143 8.80 -14.38 9.82
CA GLU A 143 9.46 -14.12 8.54
C GLU A 143 10.07 -15.40 7.98
N LYS A 144 9.70 -15.76 6.73
CA LYS A 144 10.24 -16.91 5.99
C LYS A 144 10.28 -16.56 4.49
N LEU A 145 11.40 -16.83 3.81
CA LEU A 145 11.55 -16.53 2.38
C LEU A 145 10.52 -17.25 1.49
N GLU A 146 10.13 -18.46 1.88
CA GLU A 146 9.16 -19.29 1.15
C GLU A 146 7.79 -18.64 1.03
N LEU A 147 7.44 -17.74 1.97
CA LEU A 147 6.18 -17.00 1.97
C LEU A 147 6.09 -15.92 0.87
N PHE A 148 7.18 -15.69 0.14
CA PHE A 148 7.14 -14.78 -1.01
C PHE A 148 6.08 -15.21 -2.05
N ALA A 149 6.01 -16.51 -2.35
CA ALA A 149 5.02 -17.04 -3.29
C ALA A 149 3.58 -16.79 -2.80
N ASP A 150 3.32 -16.99 -1.50
CA ASP A 150 2.03 -16.70 -0.89
C ASP A 150 1.68 -15.21 -1.01
N MET A 151 2.65 -14.34 -0.77
CA MET A 151 2.47 -12.89 -0.88
C MET A 151 2.15 -12.46 -2.31
N VAL A 152 2.80 -13.05 -3.32
CA VAL A 152 2.51 -12.77 -4.74
C VAL A 152 1.12 -13.26 -5.10
N THR A 153 0.73 -14.47 -4.68
CA THR A 153 -0.60 -15.02 -4.91
C THR A 153 -1.69 -14.16 -4.25
N TYR A 154 -1.42 -13.70 -3.03
CA TYR A 154 -2.36 -12.83 -2.33
C TYR A 154 -2.46 -11.43 -2.96
N MET A 155 -1.35 -10.90 -3.48
CA MET A 155 -1.34 -9.65 -4.26
C MET A 155 -2.26 -9.78 -5.48
N ASP A 156 -2.15 -10.86 -6.25
CA ASP A 156 -3.00 -11.14 -7.40
C ASP A 156 -4.48 -11.22 -7.00
N LYS A 157 -4.79 -11.92 -5.90
CA LYS A 157 -6.13 -11.98 -5.32
C LYS A 157 -6.69 -10.58 -5.00
N LEU A 158 -5.88 -9.68 -4.45
CA LEU A 158 -6.30 -8.32 -4.13
C LEU A 158 -6.54 -7.46 -5.37
N VAL A 159 -5.71 -7.64 -6.40
CA VAL A 159 -5.96 -7.01 -7.72
C VAL A 159 -7.26 -7.54 -8.30
N GLY A 160 -7.52 -8.84 -8.23
CA GLY A 160 -8.79 -9.46 -8.62
C GLY A 160 -9.97 -8.81 -7.92
N ARG A 161 -9.94 -8.66 -6.59
CA ARG A 161 -11.00 -7.99 -5.81
C ARG A 161 -11.30 -6.56 -6.29
N LEU A 162 -10.27 -5.80 -6.65
CA LEU A 162 -10.46 -4.44 -7.19
C LEU A 162 -11.11 -4.46 -8.57
N VAL A 163 -10.70 -5.38 -9.43
CA VAL A 163 -11.27 -5.56 -10.78
C VAL A 163 -12.72 -6.01 -10.70
N ASP A 164 -13.02 -7.01 -9.85
CA ASP A 164 -14.39 -7.47 -9.58
C ASP A 164 -15.27 -6.33 -9.05
N GLY A 165 -14.72 -5.49 -8.16
CA GLY A 165 -15.40 -4.31 -7.66
C GLY A 165 -15.74 -3.28 -8.74
N LEU A 166 -14.89 -3.12 -9.76
CA LEU A 166 -15.21 -2.27 -10.92
C LEU A 166 -16.39 -2.85 -11.71
N ASP A 167 -16.43 -4.18 -11.90
CA ASP A 167 -17.53 -4.86 -12.59
C ASP A 167 -18.84 -4.75 -11.81
N GLU A 168 -18.84 -5.03 -10.51
CA GLU A 168 -20.00 -4.92 -9.62
C GLU A 168 -20.59 -3.51 -9.56
N LEU A 169 -19.75 -2.49 -9.67
CA LEU A 169 -20.15 -1.09 -9.64
C LEU A 169 -20.53 -0.53 -11.02
N GLY A 170 -20.34 -1.32 -12.10
CA GLY A 170 -20.59 -0.90 -13.48
C GLY A 170 -19.59 0.15 -13.99
N LEU A 171 -18.36 0.12 -13.46
CA LEU A 171 -17.30 1.09 -13.79
C LEU A 171 -16.27 0.57 -14.78
N ARG A 172 -16.24 -0.76 -15.05
CA ARG A 172 -15.21 -1.43 -15.82
C ARG A 172 -14.94 -0.81 -17.18
N GLU A 173 -15.99 -0.59 -17.95
CA GLU A 173 -15.91 -0.12 -19.35
C GLU A 173 -15.37 1.33 -19.46
N ASN A 174 -15.42 2.10 -18.38
CA ASN A 174 -14.95 3.50 -18.34
C ASN A 174 -13.79 3.69 -17.35
N THR A 175 -13.02 2.63 -17.09
CA THR A 175 -11.88 2.69 -16.17
C THR A 175 -10.60 2.18 -16.83
N LEU A 176 -9.56 3.00 -16.83
CA LEU A 176 -8.20 2.59 -17.17
C LEU A 176 -7.52 2.02 -15.93
N VAL A 177 -7.17 0.74 -15.96
CA VAL A 177 -6.37 0.07 -14.93
C VAL A 177 -4.92 -0.01 -15.37
N LEU A 178 -4.01 0.56 -14.57
CA LEU A 178 -2.57 0.48 -14.78
C LEU A 178 -1.95 -0.33 -13.65
N PHE A 179 -1.23 -1.39 -13.99
CA PHE A 179 -0.46 -2.20 -13.04
C PHE A 179 1.00 -2.25 -13.46
N TYR A 180 1.90 -1.89 -12.55
CA TYR A 180 3.34 -1.90 -12.82
C TYR A 180 4.12 -2.08 -11.51
N SER A 181 5.38 -2.52 -11.63
CA SER A 181 6.32 -2.59 -10.51
C SER A 181 7.17 -1.33 -10.46
N ASP A 182 7.50 -0.87 -9.25
CA ASP A 182 8.42 0.25 -9.03
C ASP A 182 9.89 -0.17 -9.21
N ASN A 183 10.22 -1.43 -8.93
CA ASN A 183 11.56 -2.00 -9.07
C ASN A 183 11.49 -3.54 -9.19
N GLY A 184 12.65 -4.17 -9.24
CA GLY A 184 12.78 -5.62 -9.28
C GLY A 184 12.58 -6.29 -7.92
N THR A 185 12.62 -7.62 -7.93
CA THR A 185 12.47 -8.47 -6.75
C THR A 185 13.68 -8.34 -5.81
N HIS A 186 13.44 -8.56 -4.51
CA HIS A 186 14.49 -8.57 -3.49
C HIS A 186 15.60 -9.59 -3.81
N LEU A 187 16.85 -9.21 -3.62
CA LEU A 187 18.06 -10.01 -4.01
C LEU A 187 18.11 -11.43 -3.42
N LYS A 188 17.44 -11.70 -2.31
CA LYS A 188 17.35 -13.04 -1.71
C LYS A 188 16.32 -13.94 -2.39
N ILE A 189 15.48 -13.40 -3.27
CA ILE A 189 14.47 -14.14 -4.00
C ILE A 189 15.05 -14.55 -5.35
N SER A 190 14.97 -15.84 -5.65
CA SER A 190 15.31 -16.38 -6.96
C SER A 190 14.19 -17.30 -7.44
N SER A 191 14.03 -17.38 -8.74
CA SER A 191 13.06 -18.27 -9.40
C SER A 191 13.79 -19.13 -10.44
N MET A 192 13.13 -20.19 -10.89
CA MET A 192 13.66 -21.06 -11.94
C MET A 192 12.98 -20.74 -13.27
N LEU A 193 13.75 -20.30 -14.24
CA LEU A 193 13.29 -20.12 -15.62
C LEU A 193 14.06 -21.08 -16.53
N LYS A 194 13.35 -22.01 -17.17
CA LYS A 194 13.94 -23.04 -18.06
C LYS A 194 15.13 -23.76 -17.43
N GLY A 195 15.02 -24.12 -16.14
CA GLY A 195 16.04 -24.84 -15.38
C GLY A 195 17.25 -24.01 -14.92
N LYS A 196 17.22 -22.69 -15.10
CA LYS A 196 18.26 -21.76 -14.59
C LYS A 196 17.67 -20.85 -13.51
N ALA A 197 18.43 -20.63 -12.44
CA ALA A 197 18.07 -19.64 -11.42
C ALA A 197 18.13 -18.23 -12.03
N VAL A 198 17.09 -17.43 -11.81
CA VAL A 198 16.99 -16.02 -12.21
C VAL A 198 16.54 -15.18 -11.02
N GLN A 199 17.02 -13.95 -10.98
CA GLN A 199 16.62 -12.93 -10.00
C GLN A 199 15.79 -11.85 -10.66
#